data_736299d27bccefa62b34198f0dd275f3
#
_entry.id   736299d27bccefa62b34198f0dd275f3
#
_cell.length_a   1.000
_cell.length_b   1.000
_cell.length_c   1.000
_cell.angle_alpha   90.00
_cell.angle_beta   90.00
_cell.angle_gamma   90.00
#
_symmetry.space_group_name_H-M   'P 1'
#
loop_
_entity.id
_entity.type
_entity.pdbx_description
1 polymer ?
#
loop_
_entity_poly.entity_id
_entity_poly.type
_entity_poly.pdbx_seq_one_letter_code
_entity_poly.pdbx_strand_id
1 'polypeptide(L)'
;MSDATRQQRRREVREQIKAGRALLGKGLSLQPKAAEIVAVAMVVKAKLDEAGNARRATEAAELAQTLVETSVSARPPTVQKIACTKGCAYCCHTFVAITPPEAFRLADAVRGGRAAGMTADLARSRGAALVGVRPGDRIGRKLACPLLVDGACSVYRHRPLACRQATSLDLGACIDEFEGRNLEARIPISGAYLNYASNAHITLLGAMRAAGFSTDAMELAAALDVVLAMPDAEARWLAGEDVFRDVQRPGAREAQTERAIQHVADALAG
;
A
#
# COMPACT_ATOMS: atom_id res chain seq x y z
N MET A 1 29.81 -18.21 16.43
CA MET A 1 29.10 -17.23 17.28
C MET A 1 28.89 -17.87 18.64
N SER A 2 29.33 -17.21 19.75
CA SER A 2 29.11 -17.68 21.10
C SER A 2 27.62 -17.64 21.51
N ASP A 3 27.24 -18.42 22.51
CA ASP A 3 25.86 -18.46 23.02
C ASP A 3 25.44 -17.10 23.62
N ALA A 4 26.35 -16.40 24.27
CA ALA A 4 26.15 -15.03 24.77
C ALA A 4 25.81 -14.04 23.63
N THR A 5 26.50 -14.11 22.49
CA THR A 5 26.25 -13.27 21.33
C THR A 5 24.86 -13.53 20.73
N ARG A 6 24.41 -14.80 20.72
CA ARG A 6 23.05 -15.15 20.24
C ARG A 6 21.96 -14.63 21.17
N GLN A 7 22.17 -14.70 22.49
CA GLN A 7 21.22 -14.19 23.49
C GLN A 7 21.10 -12.67 23.41
N GLN A 8 22.23 -11.97 23.30
CA GLN A 8 22.23 -10.51 23.14
C GLN A 8 21.47 -10.09 21.88
N ARG A 9 21.73 -10.72 20.73
CA ARG A 9 21.03 -10.43 19.48
C ARG A 9 19.52 -10.69 19.57
N ARG A 10 19.10 -11.79 20.22
CA ARG A 10 17.67 -12.07 20.46
C ARG A 10 17.00 -11.00 21.32
N ARG A 11 17.73 -10.47 22.32
CA ARG A 11 17.23 -9.37 23.16
C ARG A 11 17.04 -8.09 22.35
N GLU A 12 18.04 -7.71 21.55
CA GLU A 12 18.01 -6.53 20.69
C GLU A 12 16.82 -6.59 19.70
N VAL A 13 16.63 -7.72 19.02
CA VAL A 13 15.50 -7.95 18.12
C VAL A 13 14.15 -7.78 18.84
N ARG A 14 14.02 -8.33 20.05
CA ARG A 14 12.77 -8.19 20.85
C ARG A 14 12.50 -6.72 21.21
N GLU A 15 13.51 -5.97 21.61
CA GLU A 15 13.36 -4.54 21.95
C GLU A 15 13.00 -3.71 20.72
N GLN A 16 13.57 -4.00 19.56
CA GLN A 16 13.23 -3.34 18.31
C GLN A 16 11.80 -3.66 17.87
N ILE A 17 11.35 -4.90 17.96
CA ILE A 17 9.95 -5.28 17.67
C ILE A 17 9.01 -4.56 18.65
N LYS A 18 9.34 -4.47 19.94
CA LYS A 18 8.54 -3.72 20.92
C LYS A 18 8.45 -2.24 20.57
N ALA A 19 9.57 -1.62 20.20
CA ALA A 19 9.61 -0.23 19.74
C ALA A 19 8.77 -0.04 18.47
N GLY A 20 8.88 -0.92 17.48
CA GLY A 20 8.09 -0.91 16.27
C GLY A 20 6.57 -1.02 16.52
N ARG A 21 6.15 -1.89 17.44
CA ARG A 21 4.74 -2.00 17.86
C ARG A 21 4.24 -0.72 18.51
N ALA A 22 5.05 -0.07 19.35
CA ALA A 22 4.69 1.21 19.93
C ALA A 22 4.53 2.30 18.86
N LEU A 23 5.40 2.31 17.82
CA LEU A 23 5.30 3.22 16.68
C LEU A 23 4.04 2.95 15.83
N LEU A 24 3.66 1.69 15.62
CA LEU A 24 2.40 1.36 14.96
C LEU A 24 1.18 1.94 15.70
N GLY A 25 1.20 1.98 17.03
CA GLY A 25 0.11 2.54 17.85
C GLY A 25 0.08 4.07 17.89
N LYS A 26 1.24 4.76 17.84
CA LYS A 26 1.31 6.22 17.94
C LYS A 26 1.57 6.95 16.62
N GLY A 27 1.95 6.25 15.57
CA GLY A 27 2.34 6.82 14.28
C GLY A 27 3.79 7.30 14.25
N LEU A 28 4.27 7.58 13.03
CA LEU A 28 5.56 8.21 12.75
C LEU A 28 5.42 9.74 12.70
N SER A 29 6.50 10.44 13.03
CA SER A 29 6.60 11.88 12.80
C SER A 29 6.67 12.21 11.30
N LEU A 30 6.63 13.51 10.94
CA LEU A 30 6.83 13.97 9.55
C LEU A 30 8.23 13.63 9.02
N GLN A 31 9.23 13.56 9.89
CA GLN A 31 10.62 13.23 9.57
C GLN A 31 11.09 12.12 10.52
N PRO A 32 10.66 10.87 10.29
CA PRO A 32 11.06 9.76 11.15
C PRO A 32 12.55 9.46 10.96
N LYS A 33 13.19 9.02 12.04
CA LYS A 33 14.55 8.50 11.95
C LYS A 33 14.55 7.15 11.20
N ALA A 34 15.62 6.85 10.49
CA ALA A 34 15.76 5.55 9.80
C ALA A 34 15.53 4.37 10.75
N ALA A 35 16.04 4.43 11.98
CA ALA A 35 15.84 3.41 13.00
C ALA A 35 14.36 3.18 13.37
N GLU A 36 13.50 4.21 13.30
CA GLU A 36 12.05 4.08 13.56
C GLU A 36 11.36 3.32 12.41
N ILE A 37 11.75 3.61 11.17
CA ILE A 37 11.25 2.88 9.99
C ILE A 37 11.67 1.41 10.06
N VAL A 38 12.94 1.15 10.37
CA VAL A 38 13.47 -0.22 10.54
C VAL A 38 12.74 -0.96 11.66
N ALA A 39 12.49 -0.31 12.81
CA ALA A 39 11.77 -0.95 13.93
C ALA A 39 10.35 -1.38 13.54
N VAL A 40 9.62 -0.56 12.77
CA VAL A 40 8.29 -0.94 12.25
C VAL A 40 8.43 -2.04 11.20
N ALA A 41 9.42 -1.96 10.31
CA ALA A 41 9.68 -2.98 9.29
C ALA A 41 10.01 -4.35 9.92
N MET A 42 10.66 -4.40 11.09
CA MET A 42 10.85 -5.64 11.85
C MET A 42 9.52 -6.27 12.29
N VAL A 43 8.53 -5.46 12.68
CA VAL A 43 7.21 -5.97 13.04
C VAL A 43 6.51 -6.55 11.82
N VAL A 44 6.58 -5.85 10.67
CA VAL A 44 5.99 -6.31 9.40
C VAL A 44 6.68 -7.59 8.92
N LYS A 45 8.03 -7.65 8.99
CA LYS A 45 8.78 -8.85 8.63
C LYS A 45 8.44 -10.02 9.55
N ALA A 46 8.38 -9.81 10.86
CA ALA A 46 7.99 -10.85 11.81
C ALA A 46 6.58 -11.41 11.49
N LYS A 47 5.67 -10.57 11.00
CA LYS A 47 4.36 -11.01 10.52
C LYS A 47 4.49 -11.87 9.25
N LEU A 48 5.29 -11.46 8.28
CA LEU A 48 5.53 -12.22 7.04
C LEU A 48 6.21 -13.57 7.31
N ASP A 49 7.05 -13.65 8.35
CA ASP A 49 7.76 -14.87 8.76
C ASP A 49 6.90 -15.82 9.63
N GLU A 50 5.67 -15.43 9.99
CA GLU A 50 4.81 -16.20 10.90
C GLU A 50 4.36 -17.53 10.28
N ALA A 51 5.05 -18.61 10.64
CA ALA A 51 4.77 -19.93 10.13
C ALA A 51 3.33 -20.37 10.47
N GLY A 52 2.64 -20.98 9.50
CA GLY A 52 1.27 -21.47 9.69
C GLY A 52 0.18 -20.41 9.57
N ASN A 53 0.50 -19.12 9.50
CA ASN A 53 -0.47 -18.07 9.23
C ASN A 53 -0.67 -17.90 7.72
N ALA A 54 -1.78 -18.43 7.19
CA ALA A 54 -2.11 -18.34 5.76
C ALA A 54 -2.47 -16.92 5.30
N ARG A 55 -2.69 -15.98 6.23
CA ARG A 55 -3.08 -14.57 5.96
C ARG A 55 -1.96 -13.57 6.26
N ARG A 56 -0.73 -14.04 6.46
CA ARG A 56 0.38 -13.20 6.92
C ARG A 56 0.74 -12.07 5.95
N ALA A 57 0.53 -12.26 4.64
CA ALA A 57 0.74 -11.19 3.66
C ALA A 57 -0.38 -10.13 3.74
N THR A 58 -1.65 -10.54 3.79
CA THR A 58 -2.79 -9.65 4.04
C THR A 58 -2.59 -8.82 5.31
N GLU A 59 -2.16 -9.44 6.41
CA GLU A 59 -1.93 -8.79 7.69
C GLU A 59 -0.71 -7.86 7.68
N ALA A 60 0.33 -8.19 6.90
CA ALA A 60 1.47 -7.28 6.68
C ALA A 60 1.06 -5.97 5.98
N ALA A 61 0.20 -6.06 4.95
CA ALA A 61 -0.39 -4.87 4.33
C ALA A 61 -1.26 -4.07 5.32
N GLU A 62 -1.99 -4.75 6.21
CA GLU A 62 -2.77 -4.10 7.25
C GLU A 62 -1.91 -3.29 8.21
N LEU A 63 -0.79 -3.84 8.67
CA LEU A 63 0.16 -3.13 9.53
C LEU A 63 0.69 -1.86 8.85
N ALA A 64 1.08 -1.93 7.57
CA ALA A 64 1.55 -0.77 6.82
C ALA A 64 0.46 0.30 6.64
N GLN A 65 -0.78 -0.09 6.39
CA GLN A 65 -1.91 0.83 6.29
C GLN A 65 -2.26 1.46 7.64
N THR A 66 -2.20 0.69 8.73
CA THR A 66 -2.38 1.17 10.10
C THR A 66 -1.33 2.23 10.44
N LEU A 67 -0.07 2.03 10.03
CA LEU A 67 0.99 3.02 10.24
C LEU A 67 0.63 4.38 9.62
N VAL A 68 0.06 4.41 8.41
CA VAL A 68 -0.40 5.66 7.79
C VAL A 68 -1.55 6.27 8.58
N GLU A 69 -2.53 5.47 8.99
CA GLU A 69 -3.71 5.94 9.73
C GLU A 69 -3.33 6.57 11.07
N THR A 70 -2.47 5.90 11.82
CA THR A 70 -2.00 6.40 13.12
C THR A 70 -1.12 7.64 12.96
N SER A 71 -0.23 7.67 11.96
CA SER A 71 0.61 8.84 11.66
C SER A 71 -0.23 10.05 11.25
N VAL A 72 -1.24 9.86 10.39
CA VAL A 72 -2.18 10.93 10.00
C VAL A 72 -3.00 11.41 11.20
N SER A 73 -3.43 10.50 12.08
CA SER A 73 -4.20 10.86 13.28
C SER A 73 -3.38 11.65 14.28
N ALA A 74 -2.10 11.34 14.41
CA ALA A 74 -1.14 11.99 15.30
C ALA A 74 -0.48 13.25 14.70
N ARG A 75 -0.84 13.64 13.47
CA ARG A 75 -0.20 14.75 12.77
C ARG A 75 -0.31 16.07 13.54
N PRO A 76 0.72 16.93 13.48
CA PRO A 76 0.67 18.25 14.08
C PRO A 76 -0.47 19.11 13.49
N PRO A 77 -1.07 20.02 14.26
CA PRO A 77 -2.10 20.97 13.77
C PRO A 77 -1.61 21.85 12.61
N THR A 78 -0.31 22.04 12.48
CA THR A 78 0.34 22.80 11.40
C THR A 78 0.25 22.12 10.03
N VAL A 79 -0.06 20.81 9.98
CA VAL A 79 -0.27 20.09 8.72
C VAL A 79 -1.58 20.58 8.09
N GLN A 80 -1.47 21.13 6.89
CA GLN A 80 -2.60 21.65 6.14
C GLN A 80 -3.66 20.54 5.92
N LYS A 81 -4.92 20.90 6.08
CA LYS A 81 -6.04 19.98 5.78
C LYS A 81 -6.09 19.69 4.29
N ILE A 82 -6.29 18.42 3.96
CA ILE A 82 -6.53 18.00 2.59
C ILE A 82 -7.95 18.37 2.14
N ALA A 83 -8.11 18.68 0.85
CA ALA A 83 -9.41 18.94 0.23
C ALA A 83 -10.23 17.66 -0.02
N CYS A 84 -9.60 16.48 0.09
CA CYS A 84 -10.24 15.19 -0.11
C CYS A 84 -11.27 14.89 0.98
N THR A 85 -12.49 14.60 0.58
CA THR A 85 -13.61 14.21 1.45
C THR A 85 -14.20 12.87 1.04
N LYS A 86 -15.06 12.29 1.87
CA LYS A 86 -15.84 11.10 1.49
C LYS A 86 -16.72 11.43 0.27
N GLY A 87 -16.65 10.59 -0.77
CA GLY A 87 -17.33 10.82 -2.05
C GLY A 87 -16.50 11.57 -3.09
N CYS A 88 -15.30 12.06 -2.76
CA CYS A 88 -14.35 12.53 -3.75
C CYS A 88 -13.76 11.34 -4.50
N ALA A 89 -13.87 11.31 -5.84
CA ALA A 89 -13.53 10.15 -6.66
C ALA A 89 -12.58 10.46 -7.84
N TYR A 90 -12.08 11.67 -7.98
CA TYR A 90 -11.28 12.06 -9.16
C TYR A 90 -10.02 11.19 -9.32
N CYS A 91 -9.26 10.96 -8.24
CA CYS A 91 -8.10 10.06 -8.25
C CYS A 91 -8.46 8.58 -8.47
N CYS A 92 -9.72 8.19 -8.37
CA CYS A 92 -10.16 6.83 -8.70
C CYS A 92 -10.18 6.54 -10.21
N HIS A 93 -9.85 7.52 -11.05
CA HIS A 93 -9.72 7.38 -12.51
C HIS A 93 -8.24 7.36 -12.96
N THR A 94 -7.31 7.22 -12.03
CA THR A 94 -5.88 7.11 -12.34
C THR A 94 -5.42 5.65 -12.27
N PHE A 95 -4.24 5.39 -12.82
CA PHE A 95 -3.54 4.12 -12.64
C PHE A 95 -3.07 3.99 -11.17
N VAL A 96 -3.35 2.85 -10.55
CA VAL A 96 -2.94 2.58 -9.16
C VAL A 96 -2.03 1.37 -9.13
N ALA A 97 -0.80 1.56 -8.66
CA ALA A 97 0.16 0.49 -8.42
C ALA A 97 -0.01 -0.06 -7.00
N ILE A 98 -0.14 -1.39 -6.86
CA ILE A 98 -0.26 -2.07 -5.57
C ILE A 98 0.71 -3.25 -5.48
N THR A 99 1.01 -3.67 -4.26
CA THR A 99 1.81 -4.86 -3.95
C THR A 99 0.94 -6.11 -3.82
N PRO A 100 1.51 -7.34 -3.93
CA PRO A 100 0.78 -8.58 -3.66
C PRO A 100 0.01 -8.59 -2.33
N PRO A 101 0.61 -8.21 -1.17
CA PRO A 101 -0.11 -8.13 0.10
C PRO A 101 -1.32 -7.19 0.07
N GLU A 102 -1.24 -6.07 -0.64
CA GLU A 102 -2.36 -5.13 -0.80
C GLU A 102 -3.47 -5.70 -1.69
N ALA A 103 -3.12 -6.47 -2.73
CA ALA A 103 -4.10 -7.17 -3.57
C ALA A 103 -4.88 -8.21 -2.75
N PHE A 104 -4.19 -9.01 -1.94
CA PHE A 104 -4.84 -9.99 -1.04
C PHE A 104 -5.77 -9.30 -0.06
N ARG A 105 -5.34 -8.18 0.55
CA ARG A 105 -6.16 -7.41 1.49
C ARG A 105 -7.42 -6.82 0.84
N LEU A 106 -7.33 -6.33 -0.40
CA LEU A 106 -8.49 -5.84 -1.15
C LEU A 106 -9.48 -6.98 -1.44
N ALA A 107 -8.99 -8.10 -1.93
CA ALA A 107 -9.82 -9.27 -2.22
C ALA A 107 -10.49 -9.82 -0.94
N ASP A 108 -9.78 -9.85 0.18
CA ASP A 108 -10.32 -10.22 1.48
C ASP A 108 -11.45 -9.28 1.93
N ALA A 109 -11.29 -7.96 1.71
CA ALA A 109 -12.36 -6.99 2.01
C ALA A 109 -13.60 -7.20 1.12
N VAL A 110 -13.42 -7.50 -0.16
CA VAL A 110 -14.52 -7.76 -1.10
C VAL A 110 -15.24 -9.06 -0.74
N ARG A 111 -14.52 -10.17 -0.58
CA ARG A 111 -15.09 -11.49 -0.23
C ARG A 111 -15.75 -11.51 1.13
N GLY A 112 -15.18 -10.80 2.10
CA GLY A 112 -15.68 -10.69 3.47
C GLY A 112 -16.84 -9.71 3.65
N GLY A 113 -17.43 -9.18 2.57
CA GLY A 113 -18.57 -8.25 2.63
C GLY A 113 -18.24 -6.89 3.26
N ARG A 114 -16.96 -6.53 3.34
CA ARG A 114 -16.49 -5.23 3.88
C ARG A 114 -16.35 -4.15 2.79
N ALA A 115 -16.70 -4.48 1.55
CA ALA A 115 -16.73 -3.57 0.41
C ALA A 115 -18.19 -3.19 0.12
N ALA A 116 -18.60 -1.98 0.49
CA ALA A 116 -19.99 -1.53 0.38
C ALA A 116 -20.48 -1.56 -1.09
N GLY A 117 -21.53 -2.35 -1.35
CA GLY A 117 -22.14 -2.48 -2.70
C GLY A 117 -21.24 -3.16 -3.73
N MET A 118 -20.15 -3.84 -3.33
CA MET A 118 -19.21 -4.49 -4.23
C MET A 118 -19.16 -6.00 -3.99
N THR A 119 -19.31 -6.77 -5.06
CA THR A 119 -19.08 -8.22 -5.08
C THR A 119 -17.84 -8.57 -5.88
N ALA A 120 -17.34 -9.80 -5.74
CA ALA A 120 -16.19 -10.27 -6.51
C ALA A 120 -16.45 -10.21 -8.03
N ASP A 121 -17.62 -10.70 -8.47
CA ASP A 121 -17.98 -10.72 -9.88
C ASP A 121 -18.13 -9.30 -10.46
N LEU A 122 -18.70 -8.38 -9.70
CA LEU A 122 -18.82 -6.98 -10.12
C LEU A 122 -17.46 -6.30 -10.23
N ALA A 123 -16.55 -6.53 -9.26
CA ALA A 123 -15.19 -5.99 -9.29
C ALA A 123 -14.41 -6.53 -10.51
N ARG A 124 -14.53 -7.82 -10.78
CA ARG A 124 -13.87 -8.48 -11.93
C ARG A 124 -14.43 -7.97 -13.26
N SER A 125 -15.76 -7.93 -13.40
CA SER A 125 -16.43 -7.42 -14.60
C SER A 125 -16.01 -5.98 -14.93
N ARG A 126 -15.95 -5.10 -13.93
CA ARG A 126 -15.49 -3.71 -14.10
C ARG A 126 -13.99 -3.62 -14.37
N GLY A 127 -13.19 -4.49 -13.73
CA GLY A 127 -11.74 -4.55 -13.93
C GLY A 127 -11.35 -4.97 -15.35
N ALA A 128 -12.14 -5.81 -16.01
CA ALA A 128 -11.90 -6.25 -17.38
C ALA A 128 -11.80 -5.08 -18.39
N ALA A 129 -12.54 -4.01 -18.18
CA ALA A 129 -12.47 -2.80 -19.02
C ALA A 129 -11.14 -2.01 -18.89
N LEU A 130 -10.31 -2.36 -17.91
CA LEU A 130 -9.06 -1.68 -17.59
C LEU A 130 -7.82 -2.46 -18.03
N VAL A 131 -8.01 -3.71 -18.46
CA VAL A 131 -6.92 -4.56 -18.94
C VAL A 131 -6.25 -3.94 -20.17
N GLY A 132 -4.92 -3.78 -20.14
CA GLY A 132 -4.16 -3.20 -21.25
C GLY A 132 -4.29 -1.69 -21.43
N VAL A 133 -5.08 -1.01 -20.61
CA VAL A 133 -5.18 0.46 -20.66
C VAL A 133 -3.89 1.08 -20.13
N ARG A 134 -3.31 1.98 -20.93
CA ARG A 134 -2.09 2.70 -20.51
C ARG A 134 -2.39 3.63 -19.32
N PRO A 135 -1.43 3.82 -18.39
CA PRO A 135 -1.64 4.70 -17.24
C PRO A 135 -2.17 6.10 -17.58
N GLY A 136 -1.62 6.75 -18.60
CA GLY A 136 -2.02 8.10 -19.00
C GLY A 136 -3.41 8.17 -19.66
N ASP A 137 -3.95 7.06 -20.16
CA ASP A 137 -5.25 7.03 -20.82
C ASP A 137 -6.42 6.89 -19.84
N ARG A 138 -6.14 6.51 -18.58
CA ARG A 138 -7.19 6.23 -17.57
C ARG A 138 -8.04 7.47 -17.28
N ILE A 139 -7.41 8.57 -16.94
CA ILE A 139 -8.12 9.80 -16.59
C ILE A 139 -8.75 10.45 -17.83
N GLY A 140 -8.03 10.51 -18.95
CA GLY A 140 -8.57 11.08 -20.21
C GLY A 140 -9.80 10.35 -20.75
N ARG A 141 -9.88 9.04 -20.54
CA ARG A 141 -11.04 8.20 -20.89
C ARG A 141 -12.06 8.06 -19.76
N LYS A 142 -11.85 8.72 -18.62
CA LYS A 142 -12.68 8.68 -17.42
C LYS A 142 -12.98 7.24 -16.95
N LEU A 143 -11.98 6.35 -17.03
CA LEU A 143 -12.12 4.95 -16.67
C LEU A 143 -11.97 4.77 -15.16
N ALA A 144 -13.06 4.50 -14.48
CA ALA A 144 -13.11 4.38 -13.03
C ALA A 144 -12.43 3.13 -12.49
N CYS A 145 -11.88 3.23 -11.30
CA CYS A 145 -11.43 2.09 -10.50
C CYS A 145 -12.59 1.07 -10.33
N PRO A 146 -12.35 -0.24 -10.47
CA PRO A 146 -13.39 -1.26 -10.34
C PRO A 146 -14.11 -1.25 -8.99
N LEU A 147 -13.45 -0.70 -7.96
CA LEU A 147 -13.97 -0.61 -6.59
C LEU A 147 -14.75 0.70 -6.31
N LEU A 148 -15.00 1.53 -7.34
CA LEU A 148 -15.79 2.75 -7.19
C LEU A 148 -17.28 2.40 -7.30
N VAL A 149 -18.09 2.75 -6.30
CA VAL A 149 -19.54 2.55 -6.26
C VAL A 149 -20.19 3.88 -5.89
N ASP A 150 -21.11 4.35 -6.71
CA ASP A 150 -21.87 5.60 -6.51
C ASP A 150 -20.99 6.81 -6.10
N GLY A 151 -19.85 6.97 -6.79
CA GLY A 151 -18.89 8.05 -6.53
C GLY A 151 -18.07 7.88 -5.27
N ALA A 152 -18.14 6.73 -4.57
CA ALA A 152 -17.38 6.47 -3.36
C ALA A 152 -16.55 5.17 -3.46
N CYS A 153 -15.38 5.17 -2.84
CA CYS A 153 -14.55 3.96 -2.73
C CYS A 153 -15.23 2.93 -1.82
N SER A 154 -15.65 1.78 -2.37
CA SER A 154 -16.31 0.70 -1.62
C SER A 154 -15.42 0.10 -0.53
N VAL A 155 -14.10 0.18 -0.70
CA VAL A 155 -13.09 -0.34 0.22
C VAL A 155 -12.30 0.78 0.93
N TYR A 156 -12.94 1.92 1.23
CA TYR A 156 -12.25 3.13 1.72
C TYR A 156 -11.27 2.87 2.88
N ARG A 157 -11.63 2.02 3.84
CA ARG A 157 -10.77 1.66 4.97
C ARG A 157 -9.62 0.73 4.59
N HIS A 158 -9.75 -0.01 3.48
CA HIS A 158 -8.76 -0.97 2.98
C HIS A 158 -7.97 -0.42 1.79
N ARG A 159 -8.06 0.90 1.53
CA ARG A 159 -7.35 1.55 0.40
C ARG A 159 -5.86 1.24 0.45
N PRO A 160 -5.25 0.90 -0.70
CA PRO A 160 -3.81 0.75 -0.83
C PRO A 160 -3.03 1.99 -0.41
N LEU A 161 -1.75 1.83 -0.13
CA LEU A 161 -0.85 2.92 0.25
C LEU A 161 -0.78 4.00 -0.83
N ALA A 162 -0.76 3.61 -2.12
CA ALA A 162 -0.82 4.54 -3.25
C ALA A 162 -2.08 5.43 -3.22
N CYS A 163 -3.25 4.87 -2.86
CA CYS A 163 -4.47 5.65 -2.72
C CYS A 163 -4.46 6.57 -1.48
N ARG A 164 -3.71 6.21 -0.43
CA ARG A 164 -3.53 7.02 0.78
C ARG A 164 -2.54 8.16 0.56
N GLN A 165 -1.61 7.98 -0.37
CA GLN A 165 -0.66 8.97 -0.84
C GLN A 165 -1.31 10.03 -1.74
N ALA A 166 -2.26 9.62 -2.58
CA ALA A 166 -2.97 10.49 -3.52
C ALA A 166 -3.96 11.41 -2.79
N THR A 167 -3.44 12.50 -2.23
CA THR A 167 -4.22 13.52 -1.54
C THR A 167 -3.98 14.88 -2.18
N SER A 168 -5.03 15.71 -2.27
CA SER A 168 -4.94 17.07 -2.80
C SER A 168 -5.25 18.11 -1.72
N LEU A 169 -4.62 19.27 -1.84
CA LEU A 169 -4.92 20.47 -1.06
C LEU A 169 -5.94 21.36 -1.76
N ASP A 170 -6.27 21.07 -3.03
CA ASP A 170 -7.20 21.83 -3.88
C ASP A 170 -8.12 20.89 -4.67
N LEU A 171 -9.40 20.93 -4.37
CA LEU A 171 -10.42 20.15 -5.08
C LEU A 171 -10.63 20.70 -6.50
N GLY A 172 -10.55 22.01 -6.70
CA GLY A 172 -10.69 22.63 -8.02
C GLY A 172 -9.66 22.11 -9.00
N ALA A 173 -8.39 22.02 -8.58
CA ALA A 173 -7.32 21.46 -9.41
C ALA A 173 -7.60 19.98 -9.81
N CYS A 174 -8.17 19.17 -8.91
CA CYS A 174 -8.55 17.79 -9.24
C CYS A 174 -9.70 17.73 -10.26
N ILE A 175 -10.67 18.66 -10.15
CA ILE A 175 -11.78 18.77 -11.08
C ILE A 175 -11.28 19.22 -12.46
N ASP A 176 -10.41 20.21 -12.50
CA ASP A 176 -9.86 20.76 -13.75
C ASP A 176 -9.02 19.72 -14.52
N GLU A 177 -8.20 18.93 -13.81
CA GLU A 177 -7.48 17.81 -14.44
C GLU A 177 -8.45 16.76 -14.97
N PHE A 178 -9.44 16.36 -14.18
CA PHE A 178 -10.41 15.34 -14.57
C PHE A 178 -11.28 15.77 -15.76
N GLU A 179 -11.65 17.05 -15.83
CA GLU A 179 -12.44 17.62 -16.95
C GLU A 179 -11.55 18.06 -18.13
N GLY A 180 -10.24 17.94 -18.02
CA GLY A 180 -9.30 18.35 -19.07
C GLY A 180 -9.25 19.87 -19.31
N ARG A 181 -9.67 20.68 -18.32
CA ARG A 181 -9.69 22.14 -18.44
C ARG A 181 -8.33 22.78 -18.28
N ASN A 182 -7.46 22.18 -17.50
CA ASN A 182 -6.09 22.67 -17.27
C ASN A 182 -5.13 21.49 -17.06
N LEU A 183 -4.61 20.94 -18.15
CA LEU A 183 -3.68 19.81 -18.13
C LEU A 183 -2.26 20.18 -17.66
N GLU A 184 -1.95 21.49 -17.61
CA GLU A 184 -0.65 21.97 -17.13
C GLU A 184 -0.65 22.27 -15.62
N ALA A 185 -1.82 22.43 -15.01
CA ALA A 185 -1.94 22.67 -13.58
C ALA A 185 -1.59 21.41 -12.81
N ARG A 186 -0.56 21.51 -12.00
CA ARG A 186 -0.21 20.43 -11.06
C ARG A 186 -1.17 20.43 -9.89
N ILE A 187 -1.76 19.28 -9.57
CA ILE A 187 -2.54 19.11 -8.35
C ILE A 187 -1.60 19.32 -7.15
N PRO A 188 -1.88 20.29 -6.27
CA PRO A 188 -1.09 20.50 -5.07
C PRO A 188 -1.33 19.34 -4.09
N ILE A 189 -0.32 18.52 -3.86
CA ILE A 189 -0.37 17.38 -2.95
C ILE A 189 0.09 17.75 -1.55
N SER A 190 -0.45 17.08 -0.54
CA SER A 190 0.03 17.23 0.83
C SER A 190 1.33 16.47 1.05
N GLY A 191 2.44 17.18 1.22
CA GLY A 191 3.74 16.58 1.51
C GLY A 191 3.75 15.70 2.77
N ALA A 192 2.93 16.04 3.78
CA ALA A 192 2.81 15.24 4.99
C ALA A 192 2.17 13.86 4.71
N TYR A 193 1.05 13.83 4.00
CA TYR A 193 0.38 12.56 3.65
C TYR A 193 1.23 11.73 2.69
N LEU A 194 1.91 12.40 1.74
CA LEU A 194 2.88 11.76 0.86
C LEU A 194 3.97 11.06 1.68
N ASN A 195 4.59 11.75 2.65
CA ASN A 195 5.64 11.19 3.49
C ASN A 195 5.16 10.02 4.35
N TYR A 196 4.00 10.13 5.00
CA TYR A 196 3.46 9.03 5.80
C TYR A 196 3.23 7.77 4.95
N ALA A 197 2.61 7.91 3.79
CA ALA A 197 2.36 6.78 2.90
C ALA A 197 3.65 6.23 2.28
N SER A 198 4.61 7.07 1.91
CA SER A 198 5.93 6.64 1.40
C SER A 198 6.72 5.87 2.44
N ASN A 199 6.75 6.35 3.69
CA ASN A 199 7.44 5.64 4.78
C ASN A 199 6.80 4.27 5.06
N ALA A 200 5.47 4.17 5.05
CA ALA A 200 4.77 2.90 5.19
C ALA A 200 5.04 1.96 4.00
N HIS A 201 5.16 2.50 2.79
CA HIS A 201 5.51 1.73 1.60
C HIS A 201 6.94 1.18 1.68
N ILE A 202 7.91 2.03 2.04
CA ILE A 202 9.31 1.62 2.26
C ILE A 202 9.39 0.55 3.36
N THR A 203 8.62 0.71 4.44
CA THR A 203 8.51 -0.27 5.53
C THR A 203 8.01 -1.63 5.03
N LEU A 204 6.91 -1.65 4.28
CA LEU A 204 6.33 -2.88 3.72
C LEU A 204 7.28 -3.56 2.73
N LEU A 205 7.80 -2.80 1.77
CA LEU A 205 8.67 -3.35 0.72
C LEU A 205 10.02 -3.81 1.25
N GLY A 206 10.60 -3.08 2.21
CA GLY A 206 11.84 -3.50 2.89
C GLY A 206 11.65 -4.79 3.67
N ALA A 207 10.53 -4.93 4.37
CA ALA A 207 10.17 -6.16 5.09
C ALA A 207 9.92 -7.33 4.13
N MET A 208 9.20 -7.11 3.01
CA MET A 208 8.98 -8.13 1.98
C MET A 208 10.29 -8.62 1.38
N ARG A 209 11.19 -7.70 0.99
CA ARG A 209 12.51 -8.04 0.44
C ARG A 209 13.36 -8.84 1.42
N ALA A 210 13.41 -8.40 2.69
CA ALA A 210 14.14 -9.11 3.74
C ALA A 210 13.55 -10.49 4.09
N ALA A 211 12.27 -10.70 3.81
CA ALA A 211 11.59 -12.00 3.94
C ALA A 211 11.66 -12.85 2.65
N GLY A 212 12.36 -12.38 1.60
CA GLY A 212 12.55 -13.12 0.35
C GLY A 212 11.37 -13.04 -0.63
N PHE A 213 10.42 -12.13 -0.42
CA PHE A 213 9.29 -11.94 -1.33
C PHE A 213 9.57 -10.89 -2.40
N SER A 214 8.95 -11.06 -3.60
CA SER A 214 8.96 -10.02 -4.63
C SER A 214 8.34 -8.72 -4.14
N THR A 215 8.99 -7.61 -4.46
CA THR A 215 8.53 -6.25 -4.17
C THR A 215 7.89 -5.58 -5.38
N ASP A 216 7.60 -6.31 -6.43
CA ASP A 216 7.00 -5.77 -7.65
C ASP A 216 5.63 -5.14 -7.36
N ALA A 217 5.42 -3.98 -7.95
CA ALA A 217 4.11 -3.35 -7.97
C ALA A 217 3.34 -3.78 -9.22
N MET A 218 2.03 -3.80 -9.15
CA MET A 218 1.15 -4.26 -10.22
C MET A 218 -0.05 -3.32 -10.38
N GLU A 219 -0.66 -3.29 -11.57
CA GLU A 219 -1.92 -2.57 -11.77
C GLU A 219 -3.03 -3.18 -10.90
N LEU A 220 -3.73 -2.31 -10.15
CA LEU A 220 -4.71 -2.71 -9.15
C LEU A 220 -5.82 -3.60 -9.70
N ALA A 221 -6.44 -3.22 -10.82
CA ALA A 221 -7.61 -3.94 -11.35
C ALA A 221 -7.21 -5.33 -11.84
N ALA A 222 -6.08 -5.45 -12.52
CA ALA A 222 -5.56 -6.72 -13.01
C ALA A 222 -5.11 -7.62 -11.85
N ALA A 223 -4.40 -7.07 -10.85
CA ALA A 223 -4.00 -7.82 -9.66
C ALA A 223 -5.21 -8.30 -8.84
N LEU A 224 -6.22 -7.44 -8.70
CA LEU A 224 -7.45 -7.78 -7.99
C LEU A 224 -8.24 -8.88 -8.72
N ASP A 225 -8.32 -8.84 -10.06
CA ASP A 225 -8.97 -9.89 -10.85
C ASP A 225 -8.34 -11.26 -10.60
N VAL A 226 -6.99 -11.34 -10.66
CA VAL A 226 -6.24 -12.58 -10.38
C VAL A 226 -6.61 -13.13 -9.00
N VAL A 227 -6.54 -12.29 -7.97
CA VAL A 227 -6.79 -12.75 -6.60
C VAL A 227 -8.26 -13.11 -6.39
N LEU A 228 -9.21 -12.38 -6.96
CA LEU A 228 -10.64 -12.71 -6.87
C LEU A 228 -11.00 -14.00 -7.63
N ALA A 229 -10.29 -14.31 -8.72
CA ALA A 229 -10.47 -15.57 -9.46
C ALA A 229 -9.86 -16.77 -8.73
N MET A 230 -8.83 -16.55 -7.87
CA MET A 230 -8.03 -17.60 -7.24
C MET A 230 -8.12 -17.46 -5.70
N PRO A 231 -9.02 -18.21 -5.02
CA PRO A 231 -9.19 -18.12 -3.56
C PRO A 231 -7.95 -18.45 -2.74
N ASP A 232 -7.07 -19.29 -3.25
CA ASP A 232 -5.81 -19.73 -2.63
C ASP A 232 -4.58 -18.92 -3.09
N ALA A 233 -4.78 -17.79 -3.80
CA ALA A 233 -3.69 -16.97 -4.36
C ALA A 233 -2.66 -16.55 -3.31
N GLU A 234 -3.08 -16.15 -2.11
CA GLU A 234 -2.16 -15.77 -1.04
C GLU A 234 -1.30 -16.96 -0.58
N ALA A 235 -1.90 -18.13 -0.40
CA ALA A 235 -1.18 -19.34 0.00
C ALA A 235 -0.15 -19.77 -1.06
N ARG A 236 -0.51 -19.73 -2.33
CA ARG A 236 0.39 -20.05 -3.45
C ARG A 236 1.54 -19.04 -3.56
N TRP A 237 1.24 -17.74 -3.45
CA TRP A 237 2.27 -16.72 -3.44
C TRP A 237 3.23 -16.87 -2.25
N LEU A 238 2.70 -17.17 -1.05
CA LEU A 238 3.51 -17.45 0.14
C LEU A 238 4.37 -18.72 0.02
N ALA A 239 4.00 -19.65 -0.86
CA ALA A 239 4.79 -20.83 -1.23
C ALA A 239 5.83 -20.55 -2.34
N GLY A 240 5.92 -19.30 -2.83
CA GLY A 240 6.90 -18.87 -3.83
C GLY A 240 6.41 -18.93 -5.27
N GLU A 241 5.12 -19.20 -5.50
CA GLU A 241 4.57 -19.17 -6.86
C GLU A 241 4.34 -17.72 -7.34
N ASP A 242 4.72 -17.41 -8.58
CA ASP A 242 4.41 -16.14 -9.23
C ASP A 242 2.97 -16.16 -9.79
N VAL A 243 2.00 -15.94 -8.90
CA VAL A 243 0.58 -15.88 -9.23
C VAL A 243 0.21 -14.64 -10.05
N PHE A 244 1.11 -13.66 -10.15
CA PHE A 244 0.91 -12.38 -10.85
C PHE A 244 1.76 -12.24 -12.12
N ARG A 245 2.28 -13.33 -12.68
CA ARG A 245 3.21 -13.30 -13.84
C ARG A 245 2.70 -12.50 -15.03
N ASP A 246 1.41 -12.54 -15.30
CA ASP A 246 0.78 -11.91 -16.46
C ASP A 246 0.13 -10.55 -16.14
N VAL A 247 0.33 -10.04 -14.91
CA VAL A 247 -0.25 -8.77 -14.48
C VAL A 247 0.62 -7.60 -14.94
N GLN A 248 -0.02 -6.57 -15.51
CA GLN A 248 0.64 -5.33 -15.92
C GLN A 248 1.37 -4.68 -14.75
N ARG A 249 2.65 -4.34 -14.98
CA ARG A 249 3.52 -3.71 -13.99
C ARG A 249 3.76 -2.25 -14.37
N PRO A 250 3.83 -1.32 -13.40
CA PRO A 250 4.34 0.03 -13.66
C PRO A 250 5.82 -0.06 -14.08
N GLY A 251 6.37 1.02 -14.59
CA GLY A 251 7.81 1.13 -14.86
C GLY A 251 8.67 1.02 -13.59
N ALA A 252 9.99 1.10 -13.77
CA ALA A 252 10.95 1.04 -12.67
C ALA A 252 10.64 2.11 -11.60
N ARG A 253 10.89 1.77 -10.33
CA ARG A 253 10.79 2.72 -9.22
C ARG A 253 11.88 3.79 -9.33
N GLU A 254 11.60 4.94 -8.76
CA GLU A 254 12.61 5.98 -8.57
C GLU A 254 13.79 5.46 -7.74
N ALA A 255 15.01 5.76 -8.18
CA ALA A 255 16.23 5.24 -7.58
C ALA A 255 16.38 5.57 -6.08
N GLN A 256 15.88 6.72 -5.63
CA GLN A 256 15.91 7.09 -4.21
C GLN A 256 15.03 6.17 -3.37
N THR A 257 13.82 5.88 -3.84
CA THR A 257 12.89 4.96 -3.17
C THR A 257 13.48 3.55 -3.12
N GLU A 258 14.09 3.09 -4.21
CA GLU A 258 14.71 1.77 -4.28
C GLU A 258 15.89 1.64 -3.29
N ARG A 259 16.74 2.67 -3.17
CA ARG A 259 17.80 2.70 -2.15
C ARG A 259 17.26 2.67 -0.72
N ALA A 260 16.16 3.38 -0.44
CA ALA A 260 15.55 3.37 0.88
C ALA A 260 14.98 1.98 1.25
N ILE A 261 14.35 1.30 0.30
CA ILE A 261 13.86 -0.08 0.46
C ILE A 261 15.02 -1.02 0.74
N GLN A 262 16.11 -0.93 -0.03
CA GLN A 262 17.28 -1.77 0.15
C GLN A 262 17.93 -1.54 1.51
N HIS A 263 18.08 -0.28 1.94
CA HIS A 263 18.61 0.05 3.26
C HIS A 263 17.81 -0.60 4.40
N VAL A 264 16.47 -0.56 4.31
CA VAL A 264 15.62 -1.23 5.30
C VAL A 264 15.80 -2.74 5.24
N ALA A 265 15.84 -3.34 4.05
CA ALA A 265 16.04 -4.78 3.88
C ALA A 265 17.37 -5.25 4.46
N ASP A 266 18.46 -4.53 4.20
CA ASP A 266 19.80 -4.84 4.74
C ASP A 266 19.83 -4.77 6.27
N ALA A 267 19.20 -3.74 6.84
CA ALA A 267 19.09 -3.60 8.30
C ALA A 267 18.28 -4.73 8.97
N LEU A 268 17.37 -5.36 8.23
CA LEU A 268 16.58 -6.51 8.72
C LEU A 268 17.28 -7.87 8.53
N ALA A 269 18.25 -7.96 7.63
CA ALA A 269 19.02 -9.17 7.35
C ALA A 269 20.22 -9.35 8.31
N GLY A 270 20.79 -8.23 8.83
CA GLY A 270 21.92 -8.18 9.77
C GLY A 270 21.50 -8.52 11.17
#